data_064a760bd15e9b8982094bec23c27614
#
_entry.id   064a760bd15e9b8982094bec23c27614
#
_cell.length_a   1.000
_cell.length_b   1.000
_cell.length_c   1.000
_cell.angle_alpha   90.00
_cell.angle_beta   90.00
_cell.angle_gamma   90.00
#
_symmetry.space_group_name_H-M   'P 1'
#
loop_
_entity.id
_entity.type
_entity.pdbx_description
1 polymer ?
#
loop_
_entity_poly.entity_id
_entity_poly.type
_entity_poly.pdbx_seq_one_letter_code
_entity_poly.pdbx_strand_id
1 'polypeptide(L)'
;MMEASGAKEAVAAQASEPALHSQPIEKIQRSLFGEILDWMLAPLLLLWPMSIAITYLVAKSIANQPFDRALEDNVLVLSQQVKQLDGKVVVQLSNPARDILRADDLDNIYFQIKGFAGELIEGDRDLPLPADEEKPAAGNILIRNDNLHGIDIRVAYGYIDLNKASAGNPVNTSFEPRLVLIQVAETLEKRAVLANEIIKGVILPQFIILPIALALVWFALSRGLSPLAELQQRIRARKPDDLSPIDYHQVPEEISPLVRSLNDMLGRVSQTVAIQKRFIADAAHQMKTPLAGMRMQSELALRQTDQEEIHRSLLQLSKSSEAATRLINQLLTLARTENQPPATQALESLELSELARSTVQDWIPASFSSRIDLGFEQAGEPISIFGNPMMLRELLSNLIDNAIRYTPKGHSVTVRTVLNKEQALAILEVEDNGPGILPSEREHVFERFYRILGSNVQGSGLGLSIVREIAQQHDAQIEIVDNPYHQDAHYPGCIFRVTFKMNPHASLMDDIT
;
A
#
# COMPACT_ATOMS: atom_id res chain seq x y z
N MET A 1 43.96 71.28 22.68
CA MET A 1 43.54 71.15 24.09
C MET A 1 42.71 69.90 24.16
N MET A 2 43.33 68.88 24.61
CA MET A 2 42.93 67.90 25.62
C MET A 2 41.82 67.03 25.17
N GLU A 3 42.14 65.79 24.87
CA GLU A 3 42.16 64.66 25.82
C GLU A 3 40.73 64.28 26.29
N ALA A 4 40.30 63.21 26.18
CA ALA A 4 40.70 61.89 26.57
C ALA A 4 39.43 60.96 26.61
N SER A 5 39.76 59.80 26.56
CA SER A 5 39.06 58.65 27.19
C SER A 5 37.91 58.07 26.40
N GLY A 6 37.94 56.89 25.96
CA GLY A 6 38.61 55.69 26.45
C GLY A 6 37.66 54.59 26.54
N ALA A 7 38.07 53.54 26.01
CA ALA A 7 37.81 52.16 26.47
C ALA A 7 36.42 51.55 26.41
N LYS A 8 36.43 50.40 25.77
CA LYS A 8 35.62 49.22 26.02
C LYS A 8 34.23 49.16 25.42
N GLU A 9 34.21 48.45 24.33
CA GLU A 9 33.30 47.30 24.30
C GLU A 9 33.77 46.34 23.22
N ALA A 10 34.60 45.39 23.64
CA ALA A 10 34.83 44.17 22.94
C ALA A 10 33.65 43.27 23.24
N VAL A 11 32.65 43.23 22.39
CA VAL A 11 31.60 42.22 22.41
C VAL A 11 31.91 41.21 21.33
N ALA A 12 32.09 39.99 21.78
CA ALA A 12 32.40 38.78 21.06
C ALA A 12 31.52 38.62 19.82
N ALA A 13 32.16 38.58 18.66
CA ALA A 13 31.59 37.96 17.46
C ALA A 13 31.55 36.47 17.68
N GLN A 14 30.40 35.93 18.14
CA GLN A 14 30.09 34.54 18.02
C GLN A 14 29.78 34.27 16.54
N ALA A 15 30.73 33.61 15.90
CA ALA A 15 30.54 33.02 14.58
C ALA A 15 29.39 32.00 14.69
N SER A 16 28.23 32.36 14.16
CA SER A 16 27.16 31.42 13.85
C SER A 16 27.63 30.58 12.67
N GLU A 17 28.03 29.35 12.95
CA GLU A 17 28.13 28.30 11.93
C GLU A 17 26.80 28.22 11.16
N PRO A 18 26.85 28.23 9.81
CA PRO A 18 25.63 27.95 9.05
C PRO A 18 25.25 26.52 9.32
N ALA A 19 24.08 26.34 9.94
CA ALA A 19 23.42 25.04 10.03
C ALA A 19 23.35 24.44 8.61
N LEU A 20 24.14 23.41 8.39
CA LEU A 20 23.99 22.53 7.24
C LEU A 20 22.55 22.01 7.28
N HIS A 21 21.68 22.63 6.49
CA HIS A 21 20.41 22.02 6.12
C HIS A 21 20.76 20.69 5.44
N SER A 22 20.68 19.62 6.19
CA SER A 22 20.59 18.27 5.65
C SER A 22 19.35 18.26 4.74
N GLN A 23 19.58 18.43 3.44
CA GLN A 23 18.57 18.17 2.44
C GLN A 23 18.09 16.73 2.69
N PRO A 24 16.78 16.48 2.78
CA PRO A 24 16.29 15.14 2.87
C PRO A 24 16.82 14.40 1.63
N ILE A 25 17.55 13.32 1.85
CA ILE A 25 17.99 12.42 0.79
C ILE A 25 16.72 12.04 0.04
N GLU A 26 16.53 12.63 -1.13
CA GLU A 26 15.47 12.25 -2.05
C GLU A 26 15.60 10.75 -2.26
N LYS A 27 14.72 9.98 -1.65
CA LYS A 27 14.63 8.54 -1.92
C LYS A 27 14.37 8.41 -3.40
N ILE A 28 15.40 8.07 -4.15
CA ILE A 28 15.30 7.76 -5.58
C ILE A 28 14.20 6.72 -5.70
N GLN A 29 13.06 7.12 -6.23
CA GLN A 29 11.94 6.21 -6.47
C GLN A 29 12.42 5.17 -7.49
N ARG A 30 12.68 3.96 -7.00
CA ARG A 30 13.06 2.83 -7.85
C ARG A 30 11.87 2.51 -8.76
N SER A 31 12.14 2.35 -10.05
CA SER A 31 11.08 1.93 -10.97
C SER A 31 10.70 0.48 -10.66
N LEU A 32 9.41 0.18 -10.68
CA LEU A 32 8.89 -1.18 -10.48
C LEU A 32 9.53 -2.17 -11.47
N PHE A 33 9.77 -1.73 -12.71
CA PHE A 33 10.50 -2.48 -13.73
C PHE A 33 11.91 -2.85 -13.25
N GLY A 34 12.67 -1.88 -12.73
CA GLY A 34 14.02 -2.12 -12.23
C GLY A 34 14.03 -3.05 -11.03
N GLU A 35 13.09 -2.89 -10.12
CA GLU A 35 13.00 -3.73 -8.91
C GLU A 35 12.68 -5.19 -9.26
N ILE A 36 11.71 -5.44 -10.14
CA ILE A 36 11.39 -6.80 -10.60
C ILE A 36 12.58 -7.41 -11.35
N LEU A 37 13.24 -6.61 -12.21
CA LEU A 37 14.41 -7.05 -12.95
C LEU A 37 15.56 -7.44 -12.01
N ASP A 38 15.84 -6.65 -10.99
CA ASP A 38 16.86 -6.92 -9.97
C ASP A 38 16.55 -8.21 -9.21
N TRP A 39 15.30 -8.42 -8.80
CA TRP A 39 14.85 -9.64 -8.13
C TRP A 39 14.97 -10.89 -9.00
N MET A 40 14.82 -10.76 -10.32
CA MET A 40 15.01 -11.86 -11.26
C MET A 40 16.48 -12.09 -11.60
N LEU A 41 17.28 -11.03 -11.71
CA LEU A 41 18.67 -11.11 -12.07
C LEU A 41 19.56 -11.61 -10.93
N ALA A 42 19.30 -11.21 -9.70
CA ALA A 42 20.14 -11.57 -8.55
C ALA A 42 20.28 -13.09 -8.34
N PRO A 43 19.19 -13.89 -8.33
CA PRO A 43 19.31 -15.36 -8.25
C PRO A 43 20.05 -15.96 -9.45
N LEU A 44 19.82 -15.43 -10.65
CA LEU A 44 20.40 -15.93 -11.87
C LEU A 44 21.93 -15.71 -11.90
N LEU A 45 22.38 -14.52 -11.45
CA LEU A 45 23.81 -14.20 -11.31
C LEU A 45 24.51 -15.04 -10.23
N LEU A 46 23.80 -15.49 -9.22
CA LEU A 46 24.33 -16.36 -8.17
C LEU A 46 24.33 -17.83 -8.60
N LEU A 47 23.26 -18.30 -9.25
CA LEU A 47 23.12 -19.69 -9.68
C LEU A 47 24.04 -20.05 -10.83
N TRP A 48 24.36 -19.12 -11.73
CA TRP A 48 25.18 -19.38 -12.90
C TRP A 48 26.64 -19.79 -12.54
N PRO A 49 27.42 -19.02 -11.74
CA PRO A 49 28.74 -19.45 -11.34
C PRO A 49 28.72 -20.73 -10.50
N MET A 50 27.67 -20.94 -9.68
CA MET A 50 27.48 -22.16 -8.93
C MET A 50 27.25 -23.35 -9.87
N SER A 51 26.46 -23.20 -10.93
CA SER A 51 26.26 -24.22 -11.96
C SER A 51 27.57 -24.58 -12.67
N ILE A 52 28.40 -23.59 -13.01
CA ILE A 52 29.70 -23.80 -13.62
C ILE A 52 30.62 -24.59 -12.67
N ALA A 53 30.67 -24.21 -11.39
CA ALA A 53 31.51 -24.89 -10.39
C ALA A 53 31.07 -26.35 -10.19
N ILE A 54 29.77 -26.61 -10.07
CA ILE A 54 29.22 -27.96 -9.95
C ILE A 54 29.54 -28.78 -11.22
N THR A 55 29.32 -28.21 -12.40
CA THR A 55 29.61 -28.88 -13.68
C THR A 55 31.09 -29.27 -13.77
N TYR A 56 32.00 -28.37 -13.34
CA TYR A 56 33.44 -28.65 -13.34
C TYR A 56 33.77 -29.82 -12.42
N LEU A 57 33.26 -29.84 -11.18
CA LEU A 57 33.50 -30.91 -10.21
C LEU A 57 32.94 -32.25 -10.70
N VAL A 58 31.72 -32.24 -11.22
CA VAL A 58 31.04 -33.44 -11.74
C VAL A 58 31.77 -33.97 -12.99
N ALA A 59 32.17 -33.10 -13.91
CA ALA A 59 32.90 -33.49 -15.12
C ALA A 59 34.23 -34.17 -14.75
N LYS A 60 34.97 -33.61 -13.77
CA LYS A 60 36.19 -34.18 -13.29
C LYS A 60 35.98 -35.55 -12.61
N SER A 61 34.90 -35.69 -11.84
CA SER A 61 34.55 -36.95 -11.20
C SER A 61 34.18 -38.03 -12.23
N ILE A 62 33.30 -37.66 -13.19
CA ILE A 62 32.89 -38.61 -14.25
C ILE A 62 34.05 -39.01 -15.14
N ALA A 63 34.95 -38.06 -15.47
CA ALA A 63 36.11 -38.35 -16.30
C ALA A 63 37.10 -39.32 -15.63
N ASN A 64 37.19 -39.35 -14.31
CA ASN A 64 38.11 -40.24 -13.58
C ASN A 64 37.61 -41.68 -13.48
N GLN A 65 36.32 -41.93 -13.34
CA GLN A 65 35.76 -43.26 -13.08
C GLN A 65 36.16 -44.37 -14.05
N PRO A 66 36.08 -44.22 -15.39
CA PRO A 66 36.40 -45.29 -16.33
C PRO A 66 37.88 -45.65 -16.27
N PHE A 67 38.75 -44.66 -16.09
CA PHE A 67 40.21 -44.89 -16.02
C PHE A 67 40.65 -45.51 -14.68
N ASP A 68 40.02 -45.12 -13.58
CA ASP A 68 40.30 -45.74 -12.27
C ASP A 68 39.92 -47.24 -12.31
N ARG A 69 38.77 -47.58 -12.90
CA ARG A 69 38.38 -48.99 -13.09
C ARG A 69 39.37 -49.76 -14.00
N ALA A 70 39.79 -49.14 -15.12
CA ALA A 70 40.76 -49.75 -16.00
C ALA A 70 42.11 -50.02 -15.30
N LEU A 71 42.55 -49.08 -14.44
CA LEU A 71 43.75 -49.30 -13.61
C LEU A 71 43.58 -50.46 -12.62
N GLU A 72 42.43 -50.56 -11.94
CA GLU A 72 42.11 -51.66 -11.05
C GLU A 72 42.09 -52.98 -11.80
N ASP A 73 41.45 -53.05 -12.99
CA ASP A 73 41.43 -54.24 -13.83
C ASP A 73 42.82 -54.62 -14.28
N ASN A 74 43.67 -53.66 -14.65
CA ASN A 74 45.07 -53.94 -15.01
C ASN A 74 45.89 -54.52 -13.85
N VAL A 75 45.71 -53.98 -12.63
CA VAL A 75 46.33 -54.59 -11.42
C VAL A 75 45.87 -56.03 -11.19
N LEU A 76 44.55 -56.26 -11.36
CA LEU A 76 43.93 -57.59 -11.21
C LEU A 76 44.47 -58.56 -12.25
N VAL A 77 44.57 -58.15 -13.52
CA VAL A 77 45.14 -58.97 -14.60
C VAL A 77 46.63 -59.32 -14.32
N LEU A 78 47.42 -58.30 -13.93
CA LEU A 78 48.82 -58.53 -13.55
C LEU A 78 48.96 -59.47 -12.34
N SER A 79 48.04 -59.36 -11.38
CA SER A 79 48.03 -60.21 -10.18
C SER A 79 47.86 -61.67 -10.51
N GLN A 80 47.12 -62.03 -11.51
CA GLN A 80 46.94 -63.42 -11.97
C GLN A 80 48.11 -63.99 -12.68
N GLN A 81 49.04 -63.16 -13.19
CA GLN A 81 50.25 -63.56 -13.90
C GLN A 81 51.44 -63.78 -12.96
N VAL A 82 51.31 -63.38 -11.69
CA VAL A 82 52.36 -63.55 -10.68
C VAL A 82 52.26 -64.94 -10.03
N LYS A 83 53.26 -65.73 -10.14
CA LYS A 83 53.33 -67.11 -9.58
C LYS A 83 54.56 -67.29 -8.77
N GLN A 84 54.56 -68.28 -7.87
CA GLN A 84 55.75 -68.74 -7.16
C GLN A 84 56.24 -70.03 -7.81
N LEU A 85 57.55 -70.05 -8.27
CA LEU A 85 58.23 -71.21 -8.75
C LEU A 85 59.52 -71.33 -7.98
N ASP A 86 59.81 -72.52 -7.41
CA ASP A 86 61.04 -72.82 -6.65
C ASP A 86 61.36 -71.74 -5.58
N GLY A 87 60.38 -71.24 -4.88
CA GLY A 87 60.57 -70.24 -3.81
C GLY A 87 60.83 -68.81 -4.29
N LYS A 88 60.89 -68.56 -5.60
CA LYS A 88 61.03 -67.23 -6.23
C LYS A 88 59.75 -66.77 -6.87
N VAL A 89 59.53 -65.47 -6.84
CA VAL A 89 58.44 -64.86 -7.57
C VAL A 89 58.79 -64.79 -9.04
N VAL A 90 57.91 -65.32 -9.90
CA VAL A 90 58.11 -65.33 -11.33
C VAL A 90 56.85 -64.71 -11.95
N VAL A 91 57.04 -63.81 -12.90
CA VAL A 91 55.98 -63.18 -13.65
C VAL A 91 55.87 -63.80 -15.04
N GLN A 92 54.74 -64.35 -15.39
CA GLN A 92 54.54 -65.00 -16.71
C GLN A 92 53.86 -63.99 -17.68
N LEU A 93 54.51 -62.84 -17.93
CA LEU A 93 54.05 -61.86 -18.92
C LEU A 93 54.66 -62.16 -20.29
N SER A 94 53.80 -62.47 -21.27
CA SER A 94 54.30 -62.60 -22.64
C SER A 94 54.62 -61.21 -23.23
N ASN A 95 55.59 -61.15 -24.16
CA ASN A 95 55.92 -59.87 -24.81
C ASN A 95 54.74 -59.17 -25.43
N PRO A 96 53.79 -59.84 -26.10
CA PRO A 96 52.55 -59.18 -26.61
C PRO A 96 51.71 -58.62 -25.48
N ALA A 97 51.61 -59.27 -24.33
CA ALA A 97 50.80 -58.75 -23.20
C ALA A 97 51.47 -57.51 -22.58
N ARG A 98 52.78 -57.43 -22.57
CA ARG A 98 53.57 -56.27 -22.12
C ARG A 98 53.39 -55.11 -23.07
N ASP A 99 53.40 -55.37 -24.40
CA ASP A 99 53.19 -54.35 -25.41
C ASP A 99 51.78 -53.84 -25.41
N ILE A 100 50.75 -54.66 -25.14
CA ILE A 100 49.37 -54.26 -24.99
C ILE A 100 49.20 -53.39 -23.74
N LEU A 101 49.82 -53.71 -22.61
CA LEU A 101 49.76 -52.90 -21.40
C LEU A 101 50.36 -51.48 -21.61
N ARG A 102 51.36 -51.38 -22.49
CA ARG A 102 52.03 -50.11 -22.81
C ARG A 102 51.47 -49.42 -24.05
N ALA A 103 50.68 -50.13 -24.83
CA ALA A 103 50.09 -49.58 -26.08
C ALA A 103 48.93 -48.65 -25.79
N ASP A 104 49.26 -47.49 -25.33
CA ASP A 104 48.28 -46.40 -25.20
C ASP A 104 48.75 -45.18 -26.01
N ASP A 105 47.88 -44.62 -26.84
CA ASP A 105 48.22 -43.56 -27.80
C ASP A 105 48.43 -42.19 -27.15
N LEU A 106 47.88 -41.94 -25.96
CA LEU A 106 47.89 -40.63 -25.30
C LEU A 106 48.52 -40.66 -23.90
N ASP A 107 48.29 -41.72 -23.12
CA ASP A 107 48.82 -41.85 -21.77
C ASP A 107 49.98 -42.86 -21.70
N ASN A 108 50.97 -42.56 -20.87
CA ASN A 108 52.02 -43.53 -20.58
C ASN A 108 51.59 -44.41 -19.41
N ILE A 109 51.58 -45.73 -19.64
CA ILE A 109 51.27 -46.69 -18.60
C ILE A 109 52.58 -47.23 -18.06
N TYR A 110 52.74 -47.17 -16.76
CA TYR A 110 53.88 -47.72 -16.01
C TYR A 110 53.38 -48.85 -15.12
N PHE A 111 54.15 -49.89 -14.95
CA PHE A 111 53.86 -50.94 -13.99
C PHE A 111 55.08 -51.36 -13.21
N GLN A 112 54.86 -51.83 -12.01
CA GLN A 112 55.94 -52.31 -11.14
C GLN A 112 55.48 -53.51 -10.31
N ILE A 113 56.26 -54.58 -10.28
CA ILE A 113 56.04 -55.75 -9.43
C ILE A 113 57.27 -55.93 -8.55
N LYS A 114 57.03 -55.89 -7.22
CA LYS A 114 58.07 -56.07 -6.22
C LYS A 114 57.81 -57.31 -5.37
N GLY A 115 58.85 -58.09 -5.17
CA GLY A 115 58.79 -59.28 -4.37
C GLY A 115 58.77 -59.00 -2.86
N PHE A 116 58.87 -60.08 -2.07
CA PHE A 116 58.70 -60.02 -0.61
C PHE A 116 59.79 -59.24 0.11
N ALA A 117 61.01 -59.19 -0.42
CA ALA A 117 62.17 -58.46 0.14
C ALA A 117 62.23 -57.02 -0.45
N GLY A 118 61.24 -56.59 -1.23
CA GLY A 118 61.26 -55.33 -1.88
C GLY A 118 62.06 -55.25 -3.17
N GLU A 119 62.61 -56.41 -3.65
CA GLU A 119 63.33 -56.52 -4.91
C GLU A 119 62.38 -56.26 -6.11
N LEU A 120 62.88 -55.57 -7.12
CA LEU A 120 62.12 -55.37 -8.38
C LEU A 120 62.19 -56.70 -9.16
N ILE A 121 61.02 -57.28 -9.41
CA ILE A 121 60.87 -58.49 -10.20
C ILE A 121 60.74 -58.12 -11.69
N GLU A 122 59.84 -57.17 -11.95
CA GLU A 122 59.54 -56.68 -13.32
C GLU A 122 58.93 -55.29 -13.32
N GLY A 123 59.15 -54.56 -14.44
CA GLY A 123 58.53 -53.23 -14.64
C GLY A 123 59.49 -52.07 -14.41
N ASP A 124 58.90 -50.93 -14.17
CA ASP A 124 59.54 -49.62 -14.10
C ASP A 124 60.13 -49.38 -12.69
N ARG A 125 61.44 -49.08 -12.62
CA ARG A 125 62.14 -48.93 -11.33
C ARG A 125 61.78 -47.67 -10.58
N ASP A 126 61.43 -46.59 -11.33
CA ASP A 126 61.27 -45.23 -10.80
C ASP A 126 59.89 -44.97 -10.24
N LEU A 127 58.96 -45.94 -10.37
CA LEU A 127 57.60 -45.78 -9.85
C LEU A 127 57.60 -45.67 -8.32
N PRO A 128 57.05 -44.60 -7.74
CA PRO A 128 57.01 -44.36 -6.30
C PRO A 128 56.35 -45.53 -5.54
N LEU A 129 56.83 -45.81 -4.33
CA LEU A 129 56.20 -46.81 -3.48
C LEU A 129 55.09 -46.24 -2.66
N PRO A 130 54.05 -47.05 -2.34
CA PRO A 130 53.00 -46.60 -1.41
C PRO A 130 53.59 -46.36 -0.02
N ALA A 131 53.02 -45.39 0.72
CA ALA A 131 53.45 -45.18 2.11
C ALA A 131 53.17 -46.43 2.96
N ASP A 132 54.06 -46.74 3.92
CA ASP A 132 53.97 -47.96 4.75
C ASP A 132 52.63 -48.02 5.56
N GLU A 133 52.02 -46.89 5.84
CA GLU A 133 50.74 -46.78 6.56
C GLU A 133 49.55 -47.19 5.69
N GLU A 134 49.71 -47.24 4.37
CA GLU A 134 48.66 -47.49 3.40
C GLU A 134 48.64 -48.89 2.81
N LYS A 135 49.13 -49.90 3.55
CA LYS A 135 49.12 -51.28 3.07
C LYS A 135 47.72 -51.89 3.16
N PRO A 136 46.99 -52.04 2.03
CA PRO A 136 45.71 -52.72 2.06
C PRO A 136 45.82 -54.19 2.43
N ALA A 137 44.70 -54.77 2.88
CA ALA A 137 44.63 -56.21 3.05
C ALA A 137 44.92 -56.94 1.71
N ALA A 138 45.56 -58.08 1.75
CA ALA A 138 45.88 -58.83 0.55
C ALA A 138 44.64 -59.09 -0.31
N GLY A 139 44.68 -58.67 -1.57
CA GLY A 139 43.58 -58.76 -2.55
C GLY A 139 42.74 -57.48 -2.71
N ASN A 140 42.96 -56.49 -1.85
CA ASN A 140 42.32 -55.18 -2.04
C ASN A 140 43.19 -54.26 -2.89
N ILE A 141 42.60 -53.56 -3.82
CA ILE A 141 43.29 -52.58 -4.68
C ILE A 141 42.92 -51.17 -4.17
N LEU A 142 43.91 -50.33 -3.99
CA LEU A 142 43.75 -48.93 -3.64
C LEU A 142 44.30 -48.05 -4.76
N ILE A 143 43.74 -46.85 -4.87
CA ILE A 143 44.15 -45.87 -5.86
C ILE A 143 44.71 -44.65 -5.15
N ARG A 144 45.85 -44.14 -5.61
CA ARG A 144 46.46 -42.91 -5.11
C ARG A 144 46.90 -42.00 -6.25
N ASN A 145 47.06 -40.72 -5.95
CA ASN A 145 47.77 -39.78 -6.83
C ASN A 145 49.21 -39.74 -6.41
N ASP A 146 50.11 -39.69 -7.39
CA ASP A 146 51.53 -39.61 -7.16
C ASP A 146 52.23 -38.79 -8.26
N ASN A 147 53.51 -38.56 -8.17
CA ASN A 147 54.28 -37.84 -9.18
C ASN A 147 55.48 -38.62 -9.62
N LEU A 148 55.69 -38.83 -10.93
CA LEU A 148 56.79 -39.47 -11.53
C LEU A 148 57.56 -38.49 -12.43
N HIS A 149 58.78 -38.13 -12.06
CA HIS A 149 59.66 -37.20 -12.78
C HIS A 149 59.00 -35.82 -13.09
N GLY A 150 58.14 -35.33 -12.18
CA GLY A 150 57.44 -34.07 -12.37
C GLY A 150 56.11 -34.18 -13.11
N ILE A 151 55.72 -35.39 -13.53
CA ILE A 151 54.43 -35.67 -14.17
C ILE A 151 53.48 -36.28 -13.13
N ASP A 152 52.30 -35.73 -13.00
CA ASP A 152 51.26 -36.27 -12.14
C ASP A 152 50.73 -37.58 -12.70
N ILE A 153 50.71 -38.61 -11.89
CA ILE A 153 50.25 -39.94 -12.25
C ILE A 153 49.17 -40.43 -11.27
N ARG A 154 48.32 -41.30 -11.77
CA ARG A 154 47.35 -42.04 -10.98
C ARG A 154 47.80 -43.46 -10.86
N VAL A 155 47.95 -43.97 -9.64
CA VAL A 155 48.50 -45.29 -9.34
C VAL A 155 47.45 -46.16 -8.67
N ALA A 156 47.10 -47.27 -9.28
CA ALA A 156 46.42 -48.39 -8.60
C ALA A 156 47.41 -49.37 -8.10
N TYR A 157 47.30 -49.81 -6.86
CA TYR A 157 48.22 -50.77 -6.26
C TYR A 157 47.52 -51.75 -5.33
N GLY A 158 48.03 -52.93 -5.21
CA GLY A 158 47.54 -53.97 -4.32
C GLY A 158 48.63 -54.94 -3.91
N TYR A 159 48.43 -55.63 -2.82
CA TYR A 159 49.30 -56.67 -2.31
C TYR A 159 48.65 -58.04 -2.52
N ILE A 160 49.41 -59.01 -3.04
CA ILE A 160 49.02 -60.42 -3.20
C ILE A 160 49.78 -61.31 -2.22
N ASP A 161 49.06 -62.15 -1.50
CA ASP A 161 49.66 -63.19 -0.66
C ASP A 161 49.75 -64.49 -1.46
N LEU A 162 50.98 -64.82 -1.91
CA LEU A 162 51.23 -66.01 -2.70
C LEU A 162 51.10 -67.32 -1.89
N ASN A 163 51.09 -67.27 -0.56
CA ASN A 163 50.81 -68.43 0.26
C ASN A 163 49.39 -68.91 0.15
N LYS A 164 48.46 -67.98 -0.02
CA LYS A 164 47.03 -68.26 -0.24
C LYS A 164 46.73 -68.74 -1.66
N ALA A 165 47.47 -68.25 -2.65
CA ALA A 165 47.26 -68.60 -4.05
C ALA A 165 47.73 -70.04 -4.39
N SER A 166 48.60 -70.62 -3.60
CA SER A 166 49.18 -72.01 -3.81
C SER A 166 48.44 -73.05 -2.99
N ALA A 167 47.55 -72.70 -2.07
CA ALA A 167 46.94 -73.66 -1.14
C ALA A 167 45.62 -74.17 -1.69
N GLY A 168 45.71 -75.27 -2.44
CA GLY A 168 44.59 -76.19 -2.71
C GLY A 168 44.13 -77.01 -1.51
N ASN A 169 44.74 -76.88 -0.32
CA ASN A 169 44.38 -77.56 0.91
C ASN A 169 44.74 -76.71 2.15
N PRO A 170 43.82 -76.50 3.09
CA PRO A 170 44.09 -75.69 4.28
C PRO A 170 44.85 -76.56 5.33
N VAL A 171 46.15 -76.61 5.25
CA VAL A 171 46.94 -77.12 6.35
C VAL A 171 47.53 -75.96 7.12
N ASN A 172 47.18 -75.86 8.41
CA ASN A 172 47.65 -74.91 9.41
C ASN A 172 49.18 -74.75 9.36
N THR A 173 49.62 -73.64 8.78
CA THR A 173 51.01 -73.18 8.99
C THR A 173 50.95 -71.65 9.11
N SER A 174 51.29 -71.17 10.29
CA SER A 174 51.56 -69.79 10.63
C SER A 174 52.81 -69.29 9.90
N PHE A 175 52.74 -69.12 8.60
CA PHE A 175 53.76 -68.42 7.85
C PHE A 175 53.45 -66.95 7.76
N GLU A 176 54.49 -66.12 7.97
CA GLU A 176 54.34 -64.69 7.67
C GLU A 176 53.84 -64.50 6.24
N PRO A 177 52.89 -63.60 6.01
CA PRO A 177 52.29 -63.41 4.68
C PRO A 177 53.40 -62.94 3.70
N ARG A 178 53.57 -63.68 2.62
CA ARG A 178 54.53 -63.35 1.55
C ARG A 178 53.81 -62.40 0.56
N LEU A 179 53.86 -61.09 0.89
CA LEU A 179 53.17 -60.06 0.14
C LEU A 179 54.01 -59.59 -1.06
N VAL A 180 53.49 -59.68 -2.23
CA VAL A 180 54.02 -59.11 -3.47
C VAL A 180 53.21 -57.82 -3.80
N LEU A 181 53.90 -56.70 -3.97
CA LEU A 181 53.33 -55.46 -4.41
C LEU A 181 53.18 -55.44 -5.93
N ILE A 182 52.03 -55.19 -6.39
CA ILE A 182 51.73 -54.92 -7.80
C ILE A 182 51.13 -53.51 -7.88
N GLN A 183 51.71 -52.70 -8.73
CA GLN A 183 51.16 -51.37 -9.00
C GLN A 183 51.22 -51.07 -10.48
N VAL A 184 50.17 -50.34 -10.94
CA VAL A 184 49.99 -49.80 -12.30
C VAL A 184 49.72 -48.35 -12.20
N ALA A 185 50.42 -47.55 -12.96
CA ALA A 185 50.24 -46.11 -13.00
C ALA A 185 49.95 -45.63 -14.44
N GLU A 186 49.22 -44.56 -14.54
CA GLU A 186 48.86 -43.93 -15.81
C GLU A 186 49.01 -42.43 -15.67
N THR A 187 49.44 -41.73 -16.71
CA THR A 187 49.40 -40.24 -16.75
C THR A 187 47.96 -39.73 -16.83
N LEU A 188 47.75 -38.44 -16.61
CA LEU A 188 46.38 -37.87 -16.48
C LEU A 188 45.91 -37.18 -17.77
N GLU A 189 46.58 -37.35 -18.91
CA GLU A 189 46.31 -36.59 -20.13
C GLU A 189 44.92 -36.90 -20.73
N LYS A 190 44.57 -38.20 -20.87
CA LYS A 190 43.24 -38.61 -21.35
C LYS A 190 42.11 -38.11 -20.46
N ARG A 191 42.34 -38.17 -19.14
CA ARG A 191 41.37 -37.70 -18.14
C ARG A 191 41.13 -36.19 -18.29
N ALA A 192 42.20 -35.42 -18.53
CA ALA A 192 42.12 -33.98 -18.76
C ALA A 192 41.39 -33.65 -20.07
N VAL A 193 41.69 -34.42 -21.15
CA VAL A 193 40.99 -34.25 -22.43
C VAL A 193 39.51 -34.53 -22.29
N LEU A 194 39.13 -35.66 -21.68
CA LEU A 194 37.73 -36.04 -21.50
C LEU A 194 36.97 -35.02 -20.59
N ALA A 195 37.62 -34.61 -19.48
CA ALA A 195 37.04 -33.58 -18.62
C ALA A 195 36.82 -32.28 -19.37
N ASN A 196 37.78 -31.84 -20.18
CA ASN A 196 37.66 -30.62 -20.98
C ASN A 196 36.56 -30.74 -22.05
N GLU A 197 36.38 -31.90 -22.67
CA GLU A 197 35.28 -32.11 -23.65
C GLU A 197 33.91 -32.01 -22.95
N ILE A 198 33.77 -32.66 -21.79
CA ILE A 198 32.54 -32.57 -21.01
C ILE A 198 32.28 -31.11 -20.59
N ILE A 199 33.32 -30.43 -20.07
CA ILE A 199 33.24 -29.03 -19.66
C ILE A 199 32.79 -28.13 -20.82
N LYS A 200 33.45 -28.27 -21.99
CA LYS A 200 33.09 -27.50 -23.19
C LYS A 200 31.65 -27.80 -23.65
N GLY A 201 31.27 -29.07 -23.66
CA GLY A 201 29.94 -29.51 -24.10
C GLY A 201 28.79 -28.99 -23.21
N VAL A 202 29.05 -28.76 -21.92
CA VAL A 202 28.03 -28.30 -20.97
C VAL A 202 28.10 -26.78 -20.73
N ILE A 203 29.31 -26.22 -20.60
CA ILE A 203 29.45 -24.79 -20.26
C ILE A 203 29.24 -23.89 -21.48
N LEU A 204 29.73 -24.27 -22.66
CA LEU A 204 29.59 -23.42 -23.84
C LEU A 204 28.13 -23.09 -24.22
N PRO A 205 27.16 -24.02 -24.20
CA PRO A 205 25.76 -23.72 -24.41
C PRO A 205 25.20 -22.74 -23.39
N GLN A 206 25.66 -22.75 -22.14
CA GLN A 206 25.18 -21.83 -21.09
C GLN A 206 25.47 -20.37 -21.46
N PHE A 207 26.60 -20.07 -22.10
CA PHE A 207 26.94 -18.72 -22.57
C PHE A 207 26.02 -18.21 -23.70
N ILE A 208 25.32 -19.11 -24.39
CA ILE A 208 24.35 -18.74 -25.42
C ILE A 208 22.94 -18.65 -24.83
N ILE A 209 22.58 -19.63 -24.01
CA ILE A 209 21.22 -19.71 -23.43
C ILE A 209 20.95 -18.56 -22.45
N LEU A 210 21.94 -18.20 -21.62
CA LEU A 210 21.77 -17.16 -20.60
C LEU A 210 21.44 -15.77 -21.18
N PRO A 211 22.18 -15.22 -22.16
CA PRO A 211 21.83 -13.95 -22.79
C PRO A 211 20.47 -13.97 -23.47
N ILE A 212 20.10 -15.09 -24.11
CA ILE A 212 18.79 -15.26 -24.75
C ILE A 212 17.70 -15.23 -23.68
N ALA A 213 17.87 -15.96 -22.58
CA ALA A 213 16.92 -15.96 -21.46
C ALA A 213 16.75 -14.56 -20.87
N LEU A 214 17.84 -13.83 -20.65
CA LEU A 214 17.84 -12.45 -20.18
C LEU A 214 17.09 -11.51 -21.14
N ALA A 215 17.35 -11.63 -22.43
CA ALA A 215 16.67 -10.84 -23.46
C ALA A 215 15.16 -11.14 -23.48
N LEU A 216 14.76 -12.41 -23.33
CA LEU A 216 13.35 -12.80 -23.26
C LEU A 216 12.67 -12.26 -22.01
N VAL A 217 13.32 -12.32 -20.84
CA VAL A 217 12.81 -11.76 -19.59
C VAL A 217 12.61 -10.25 -19.71
N TRP A 218 13.64 -9.56 -20.24
CA TRP A 218 13.55 -8.12 -20.48
C TRP A 218 12.40 -7.75 -21.43
N PHE A 219 12.26 -8.50 -22.52
CA PHE A 219 11.17 -8.30 -23.49
C PHE A 219 9.80 -8.56 -22.88
N ALA A 220 9.64 -9.67 -22.16
CA ALA A 220 8.38 -10.01 -21.50
C ALA A 220 7.98 -8.96 -20.46
N LEU A 221 8.93 -8.49 -19.64
CA LEU A 221 8.69 -7.47 -18.63
C LEU A 221 8.35 -6.11 -19.26
N SER A 222 9.08 -5.71 -20.29
CA SER A 222 8.82 -4.48 -21.05
C SER A 222 7.42 -4.48 -21.66
N ARG A 223 7.02 -5.61 -22.24
CA ARG A 223 5.70 -5.77 -22.87
C ARG A 223 4.58 -5.85 -21.83
N GLY A 224 4.82 -6.56 -20.71
CA GLY A 224 3.84 -6.74 -19.65
C GLY A 224 3.53 -5.46 -18.89
N LEU A 225 4.52 -4.55 -18.74
CA LEU A 225 4.33 -3.29 -18.01
C LEU A 225 3.94 -2.10 -18.93
N SER A 226 3.94 -2.26 -20.26
CA SER A 226 3.55 -1.19 -21.19
C SER A 226 2.15 -0.63 -20.95
N PRO A 227 1.09 -1.43 -20.60
CA PRO A 227 -0.24 -0.89 -20.35
C PRO A 227 -0.29 0.05 -19.14
N LEU A 228 0.55 -0.20 -18.13
CA LEU A 228 0.64 0.67 -16.95
C LEU A 228 1.24 2.04 -17.32
N ALA A 229 2.27 2.05 -18.15
CA ALA A 229 2.88 3.28 -18.65
C ALA A 229 1.89 4.08 -19.53
N GLU A 230 1.11 3.40 -20.37
CA GLU A 230 0.06 4.03 -21.17
C GLU A 230 -1.05 4.63 -20.28
N LEU A 231 -1.50 3.91 -19.26
CA LEU A 231 -2.47 4.41 -18.30
C LEU A 231 -1.95 5.66 -17.58
N GLN A 232 -0.70 5.62 -17.10
CA GLN A 232 -0.06 6.78 -16.47
C GLN A 232 -0.01 7.99 -17.40
N GLN A 233 0.35 7.79 -18.66
CA GLN A 233 0.41 8.85 -19.66
C GLN A 233 -0.98 9.44 -19.93
N ARG A 234 -2.03 8.61 -20.04
CA ARG A 234 -3.42 9.04 -20.22
C ARG A 234 -3.90 9.88 -19.04
N ILE A 235 -3.59 9.45 -17.80
CA ILE A 235 -3.94 10.21 -16.60
C ILE A 235 -3.21 11.56 -16.58
N ARG A 236 -1.92 11.60 -16.91
CA ARG A 236 -1.15 12.86 -16.96
C ARG A 236 -1.59 13.82 -18.06
N ALA A 237 -2.06 13.29 -19.20
CA ALA A 237 -2.51 14.10 -20.32
C ALA A 237 -3.91 14.69 -20.13
N ARG A 238 -4.65 14.30 -19.07
CA ARG A 238 -5.98 14.84 -18.78
C ARG A 238 -5.90 16.29 -18.37
N LYS A 239 -6.91 17.04 -18.82
CA LYS A 239 -7.12 18.42 -18.34
C LYS A 239 -7.56 18.39 -16.88
N PRO A 240 -7.26 19.43 -16.08
CA PRO A 240 -7.69 19.50 -14.68
C PRO A 240 -9.21 19.37 -14.46
N ASP A 241 -10.00 19.76 -15.45
CA ASP A 241 -11.47 19.74 -15.37
C ASP A 241 -12.08 18.44 -15.95
N ASP A 242 -11.26 17.54 -16.50
CA ASP A 242 -11.75 16.28 -17.07
C ASP A 242 -11.89 15.20 -16.00
N LEU A 243 -13.09 15.10 -15.45
CA LEU A 243 -13.49 14.10 -14.46
C LEU A 243 -14.21 12.90 -15.07
N SER A 244 -14.12 12.70 -16.41
CA SER A 244 -14.75 11.57 -17.09
C SER A 244 -14.15 10.22 -16.61
N PRO A 245 -14.92 9.13 -16.60
CA PRO A 245 -14.39 7.84 -16.18
C PRO A 245 -13.30 7.34 -17.13
N ILE A 246 -12.32 6.62 -16.58
CA ILE A 246 -11.27 5.95 -17.32
C ILE A 246 -11.83 4.60 -17.79
N ASP A 247 -11.62 4.26 -19.07
CA ASP A 247 -12.06 2.98 -19.62
C ASP A 247 -11.22 1.83 -19.00
N TYR A 248 -11.86 0.99 -18.22
CA TYR A 248 -11.24 -0.15 -17.54
C TYR A 248 -11.08 -1.38 -18.45
N HIS A 249 -11.72 -1.42 -19.63
CA HIS A 249 -11.59 -2.55 -20.57
C HIS A 249 -10.23 -2.56 -21.31
N GLN A 250 -9.50 -1.45 -21.25
CA GLN A 250 -8.21 -1.30 -21.92
C GLN A 250 -7.02 -1.50 -20.97
N VAL A 251 -7.25 -1.97 -19.74
CA VAL A 251 -6.19 -2.25 -18.78
C VAL A 251 -6.22 -3.73 -18.38
N PRO A 252 -5.07 -4.30 -17.97
CA PRO A 252 -5.00 -5.65 -17.44
C PRO A 252 -5.97 -5.88 -16.28
N GLU A 253 -6.44 -7.11 -16.14
CA GLU A 253 -7.43 -7.50 -15.11
C GLU A 253 -6.94 -7.18 -13.70
N GLU A 254 -5.64 -7.30 -13.45
CA GLU A 254 -5.00 -7.02 -12.16
C GLU A 254 -5.06 -5.53 -11.77
N ILE A 255 -5.15 -4.63 -12.75
CA ILE A 255 -5.20 -3.17 -12.54
C ILE A 255 -6.65 -2.65 -12.56
N SER A 256 -7.57 -3.40 -13.14
CA SER A 256 -8.99 -3.03 -13.25
C SER A 256 -9.64 -2.60 -11.92
N PRO A 257 -9.40 -3.28 -10.76
CA PRO A 257 -9.95 -2.84 -9.47
C PRO A 257 -9.46 -1.44 -9.05
N LEU A 258 -8.18 -1.12 -9.32
CA LEU A 258 -7.62 0.20 -9.03
C LEU A 258 -8.29 1.28 -9.89
N VAL A 259 -8.48 1.01 -11.18
CA VAL A 259 -9.16 1.95 -12.10
C VAL A 259 -10.61 2.17 -11.69
N ARG A 260 -11.33 1.13 -11.24
CA ARG A 260 -12.68 1.27 -10.70
C ARG A 260 -12.72 2.18 -9.47
N SER A 261 -11.85 1.94 -8.49
CA SER A 261 -11.76 2.79 -7.30
C SER A 261 -11.44 4.25 -7.65
N LEU A 262 -10.58 4.47 -8.64
CA LEU A 262 -10.27 5.81 -9.14
C LEU A 262 -11.49 6.44 -9.83
N ASN A 263 -12.24 5.69 -10.64
CA ASN A 263 -13.47 6.16 -11.27
C ASN A 263 -14.54 6.53 -10.24
N ASP A 264 -14.69 5.75 -9.17
CA ASP A 264 -15.60 6.05 -8.07
C ASP A 264 -15.22 7.37 -7.38
N MET A 265 -13.92 7.59 -7.16
CA MET A 265 -13.42 8.85 -6.62
C MET A 265 -13.68 10.03 -7.58
N LEU A 266 -13.38 9.86 -8.88
CA LEU A 266 -13.67 10.88 -9.91
C LEU A 266 -15.17 11.20 -9.98
N GLY A 267 -16.03 10.19 -9.87
CA GLY A 267 -17.47 10.35 -9.83
C GLY A 267 -17.92 11.20 -8.64
N ARG A 268 -17.40 10.92 -7.44
CA ARG A 268 -17.69 11.74 -6.24
C ARG A 268 -17.21 13.18 -6.39
N VAL A 269 -16.00 13.39 -6.90
CA VAL A 269 -15.47 14.73 -7.15
C VAL A 269 -16.32 15.47 -8.19
N SER A 270 -16.70 14.80 -9.28
CA SER A 270 -17.58 15.36 -10.32
C SER A 270 -18.92 15.80 -9.75
N GLN A 271 -19.53 14.98 -8.90
CA GLN A 271 -20.79 15.30 -8.24
C GLN A 271 -20.64 16.51 -7.31
N THR A 272 -19.57 16.55 -6.51
CA THR A 272 -19.28 17.69 -5.62
C THR A 272 -19.11 18.99 -6.40
N VAL A 273 -18.32 18.95 -7.49
CA VAL A 273 -18.11 20.13 -8.36
C VAL A 273 -19.42 20.58 -9.03
N ALA A 274 -20.26 19.64 -9.47
CA ALA A 274 -21.56 19.96 -10.06
C ALA A 274 -22.49 20.65 -9.05
N ILE A 275 -22.56 20.15 -7.81
CA ILE A 275 -23.32 20.76 -6.72
C ILE A 275 -22.78 22.16 -6.42
N GLN A 276 -21.46 22.33 -6.32
CA GLN A 276 -20.83 23.62 -6.06
C GLN A 276 -21.10 24.64 -7.17
N LYS A 277 -21.02 24.23 -8.44
CA LYS A 277 -21.34 25.11 -9.58
C LYS A 277 -22.80 25.56 -9.56
N ARG A 278 -23.72 24.65 -9.26
CA ARG A 278 -25.16 24.99 -9.13
C ARG A 278 -25.37 25.96 -7.97
N PHE A 279 -24.79 25.71 -6.81
CA PHE A 279 -24.85 26.59 -5.66
C PHE A 279 -24.37 28.02 -5.98
N ILE A 280 -23.23 28.16 -6.65
CA ILE A 280 -22.71 29.49 -7.05
C ILE A 280 -23.67 30.21 -8.03
N ALA A 281 -24.23 29.47 -9.00
CA ALA A 281 -25.15 30.04 -9.97
C ALA A 281 -26.45 30.52 -9.31
N ASP A 282 -27.00 29.70 -8.40
CA ASP A 282 -28.23 30.03 -7.68
C ASP A 282 -28.02 31.21 -6.71
N ALA A 283 -26.88 31.20 -5.97
CA ALA A 283 -26.50 32.32 -5.09
C ALA A 283 -26.39 33.64 -5.88
N ALA A 284 -25.72 33.62 -7.04
CA ALA A 284 -25.59 34.79 -7.89
C ALA A 284 -26.95 35.29 -8.39
N HIS A 285 -27.85 34.37 -8.76
CA HIS A 285 -29.20 34.73 -9.19
C HIS A 285 -30.01 35.34 -8.05
N GLN A 286 -29.98 34.78 -6.85
CA GLN A 286 -30.69 35.29 -5.67
C GLN A 286 -30.13 36.62 -5.16
N MET A 287 -28.83 36.90 -5.35
CA MET A 287 -28.23 38.20 -5.03
C MET A 287 -28.60 39.29 -6.06
N LYS A 288 -28.76 38.95 -7.33
CA LYS A 288 -29.10 39.91 -8.39
C LYS A 288 -30.42 40.59 -8.13
N THR A 289 -31.42 39.89 -7.60
CA THR A 289 -32.78 40.42 -7.36
C THR A 289 -32.80 41.55 -6.33
N PRO A 290 -32.28 41.40 -5.09
CA PRO A 290 -32.28 42.50 -4.12
C PRO A 290 -31.39 43.68 -4.57
N LEU A 291 -30.27 43.41 -5.23
CA LEU A 291 -29.38 44.46 -5.76
C LEU A 291 -30.07 45.28 -6.86
N ALA A 292 -30.80 44.62 -7.77
CA ALA A 292 -31.61 45.34 -8.78
C ALA A 292 -32.71 46.15 -8.14
N GLY A 293 -33.37 45.61 -7.09
CA GLY A 293 -34.37 46.34 -6.31
C GLY A 293 -33.80 47.56 -5.62
N MET A 294 -32.65 47.45 -4.96
CA MET A 294 -31.96 48.57 -4.32
C MET A 294 -31.60 49.65 -5.34
N ARG A 295 -31.05 49.27 -6.49
CA ARG A 295 -30.70 50.21 -7.57
C ARG A 295 -31.96 50.95 -8.08
N MET A 296 -33.03 50.23 -8.35
CA MET A 296 -34.28 50.82 -8.84
C MET A 296 -34.88 51.81 -7.82
N GLN A 297 -34.94 51.46 -6.53
CA GLN A 297 -35.42 52.34 -5.48
C GLN A 297 -34.54 53.58 -5.28
N SER A 298 -33.23 53.42 -5.40
CA SER A 298 -32.28 54.55 -5.36
C SER A 298 -32.49 55.51 -6.55
N GLU A 299 -32.67 54.97 -7.77
CA GLU A 299 -32.95 55.79 -8.96
C GLU A 299 -34.31 56.51 -8.87
N LEU A 300 -35.31 55.85 -8.28
CA LEU A 300 -36.62 56.46 -8.02
C LEU A 300 -36.52 57.59 -7.00
N ALA A 301 -35.85 57.35 -5.85
CA ALA A 301 -35.69 58.37 -4.82
C ALA A 301 -34.92 59.62 -5.32
N LEU A 302 -33.96 59.43 -6.23
CA LEU A 302 -33.22 60.56 -6.87
C LEU A 302 -34.04 61.38 -7.83
N ARG A 303 -35.14 60.82 -8.39
CA ARG A 303 -36.05 61.52 -9.35
C ARG A 303 -37.27 62.12 -8.71
N GLN A 304 -37.60 61.71 -7.50
CA GLN A 304 -38.75 62.20 -6.77
C GLN A 304 -38.49 63.54 -6.09
N THR A 305 -39.48 64.43 -6.04
CA THR A 305 -39.43 65.71 -5.34
C THR A 305 -40.30 65.72 -4.11
N ASP A 306 -41.28 64.84 -4.02
CA ASP A 306 -42.18 64.70 -2.86
C ASP A 306 -41.45 63.92 -1.72
N GLN A 307 -41.48 64.52 -0.54
CA GLN A 307 -40.78 64.02 0.64
C GLN A 307 -41.37 62.68 1.12
N GLU A 308 -42.64 62.42 1.00
CA GLU A 308 -43.25 61.13 1.36
C GLU A 308 -42.91 60.02 0.39
N GLU A 309 -42.79 60.35 -0.90
CA GLU A 309 -42.36 59.36 -1.91
C GLU A 309 -40.89 59.03 -1.78
N ILE A 310 -40.05 60.02 -1.50
CA ILE A 310 -38.62 59.79 -1.18
C ILE A 310 -38.52 58.92 0.06
N HIS A 311 -39.25 59.20 1.13
CA HIS A 311 -39.23 58.41 2.36
C HIS A 311 -39.65 56.94 2.12
N ARG A 312 -40.71 56.72 1.31
CA ARG A 312 -41.17 55.37 0.92
C ARG A 312 -40.11 54.63 0.11
N SER A 313 -39.43 55.27 -0.81
CA SER A 313 -38.34 54.68 -1.61
C SER A 313 -37.16 54.34 -0.74
N LEU A 314 -36.76 55.18 0.22
CA LEU A 314 -35.69 54.91 1.19
C LEU A 314 -36.02 53.74 2.14
N LEU A 315 -37.27 53.64 2.62
CA LEU A 315 -37.72 52.50 3.42
C LEU A 315 -37.66 51.19 2.63
N GLN A 316 -38.04 51.22 1.35
CA GLN A 316 -37.97 50.04 0.49
C GLN A 316 -36.49 49.64 0.19
N LEU A 317 -35.63 50.63 0.04
CA LEU A 317 -34.19 50.42 -0.12
C LEU A 317 -33.58 49.76 1.14
N SER A 318 -33.94 50.25 2.33
CA SER A 318 -33.54 49.67 3.62
C SER A 318 -33.98 48.20 3.72
N LYS A 319 -35.22 47.88 3.42
CA LYS A 319 -35.76 46.51 3.40
C LYS A 319 -34.99 45.61 2.42
N SER A 320 -34.67 46.11 1.23
CA SER A 320 -33.91 45.36 0.23
C SER A 320 -32.45 45.09 0.69
N SER A 321 -31.84 46.06 1.38
CA SER A 321 -30.50 45.93 1.97
C SER A 321 -30.49 44.90 3.10
N GLU A 322 -31.50 44.92 3.99
CA GLU A 322 -31.63 43.90 5.04
C GLU A 322 -31.84 42.50 4.48
N ALA A 323 -32.63 42.38 3.39
CA ALA A 323 -32.84 41.10 2.71
C ALA A 323 -31.54 40.56 2.08
N ALA A 324 -30.76 41.45 1.45
CA ALA A 324 -29.45 41.09 0.89
C ALA A 324 -28.44 40.66 1.99
N THR A 325 -28.39 41.38 3.11
CA THR A 325 -27.53 41.07 4.25
C THR A 325 -27.90 39.70 4.84
N ARG A 326 -29.19 39.41 5.02
CA ARG A 326 -29.65 38.10 5.49
C ARG A 326 -29.23 36.98 4.53
N LEU A 327 -29.41 37.17 3.23
CA LEU A 327 -28.99 36.19 2.23
C LEU A 327 -27.49 35.92 2.30
N ILE A 328 -26.66 36.97 2.40
CA ILE A 328 -25.19 36.81 2.55
C ILE A 328 -24.84 36.00 3.80
N ASN A 329 -25.46 36.33 4.94
CA ASN A 329 -25.21 35.60 6.19
C ASN A 329 -25.62 34.12 6.08
N GLN A 330 -26.77 33.82 5.46
CA GLN A 330 -27.19 32.44 5.21
C GLN A 330 -26.23 31.67 4.30
N LEU A 331 -25.70 32.32 3.23
CA LEU A 331 -24.69 31.71 2.36
C LEU A 331 -23.38 31.47 3.10
N LEU A 332 -22.94 32.39 3.96
CA LEU A 332 -21.74 32.24 4.77
C LEU A 332 -21.89 31.12 5.81
N THR A 333 -23.06 31.04 6.46
CA THR A 333 -23.37 29.95 7.40
C THR A 333 -23.32 28.61 6.68
N LEU A 334 -23.98 28.50 5.53
CA LEU A 334 -23.96 27.25 4.74
C LEU A 334 -22.54 26.86 4.31
N ALA A 335 -21.76 27.83 3.81
CA ALA A 335 -20.38 27.59 3.39
C ALA A 335 -19.44 27.16 4.56
N ARG A 336 -19.68 27.69 5.75
CA ARG A 336 -18.93 27.29 6.97
C ARG A 336 -19.31 25.89 7.40
N THR A 337 -20.60 25.58 7.38
CA THR A 337 -21.14 24.29 7.79
C THR A 337 -20.66 23.16 6.88
N GLU A 338 -20.58 23.38 5.56
CA GLU A 338 -20.09 22.38 4.59
C GLU A 338 -18.60 22.10 4.67
N ASN A 339 -17.78 23.09 5.03
CA ASN A 339 -16.32 22.97 4.96
C ASN A 339 -15.65 22.51 6.27
N GLN A 340 -16.41 22.37 7.35
CA GLN A 340 -15.86 21.92 8.63
C GLN A 340 -16.15 20.42 8.83
N PRO A 341 -15.11 19.57 8.90
CA PRO A 341 -15.31 18.17 9.25
C PRO A 341 -15.91 18.06 10.65
N PRO A 342 -16.82 17.11 10.89
CA PRO A 342 -17.50 16.94 12.20
C PRO A 342 -16.54 16.83 13.38
N ALA A 343 -15.32 16.34 13.15
CA ALA A 343 -14.31 16.16 14.19
C ALA A 343 -13.61 17.46 14.66
N THR A 344 -13.83 18.58 13.97
CA THR A 344 -13.14 19.85 14.31
C THR A 344 -14.03 20.82 15.11
N GLN A 345 -15.32 20.52 15.24
CA GLN A 345 -16.25 21.34 16.01
C GLN A 345 -16.23 20.89 17.48
N ALA A 346 -15.92 21.81 18.37
CA ALA A 346 -16.07 21.57 19.79
C ALA A 346 -17.57 21.47 20.12
N LEU A 347 -18.09 20.25 20.17
CA LEU A 347 -19.40 19.98 20.74
C LEU A 347 -19.27 20.08 22.26
N GLU A 348 -20.10 20.91 22.86
CA GLU A 348 -20.17 21.07 24.32
C GLU A 348 -21.51 20.58 24.86
N SER A 349 -21.53 20.23 26.13
CA SER A 349 -22.75 19.86 26.80
C SER A 349 -23.57 21.14 27.03
N LEU A 350 -24.79 21.17 26.55
CA LEU A 350 -25.68 22.32 26.69
C LEU A 350 -27.09 21.86 27.07
N GLU A 351 -27.80 22.75 27.73
CA GLU A 351 -29.22 22.56 28.11
C GLU A 351 -30.10 23.08 26.98
N LEU A 352 -30.85 22.16 26.34
CA LEU A 352 -31.64 22.44 25.13
C LEU A 352 -32.79 23.42 25.40
N SER A 353 -33.46 23.28 26.56
CA SER A 353 -34.59 24.13 26.89
C SER A 353 -34.16 25.58 27.19
N GLU A 354 -32.99 25.80 27.72
CA GLU A 354 -32.44 27.12 27.98
C GLU A 354 -32.01 27.81 26.67
N LEU A 355 -31.36 27.07 25.78
CA LEU A 355 -31.05 27.55 24.43
C LEU A 355 -32.32 27.89 23.67
N ALA A 356 -33.35 27.04 23.70
CA ALA A 356 -34.61 27.27 23.05
C ALA A 356 -35.30 28.50 23.61
N ARG A 357 -35.40 28.64 24.94
CA ARG A 357 -36.02 29.80 25.62
C ARG A 357 -35.34 31.11 25.22
N SER A 358 -34.00 31.16 25.30
CA SER A 358 -33.25 32.36 24.95
C SER A 358 -33.44 32.74 23.47
N THR A 359 -33.50 31.76 22.57
CA THR A 359 -33.74 31.99 21.14
C THR A 359 -35.16 32.51 20.90
N VAL A 360 -36.18 31.93 21.54
CA VAL A 360 -37.57 32.42 21.44
C VAL A 360 -37.67 33.86 21.93
N GLN A 361 -37.00 34.22 23.04
CA GLN A 361 -36.98 35.60 23.54
C GLN A 361 -36.45 36.60 22.52
N ASP A 362 -35.40 36.22 21.77
CA ASP A 362 -34.82 37.06 20.70
C ASP A 362 -35.85 37.34 19.56
N TRP A 363 -36.81 36.43 19.35
CA TRP A 363 -37.80 36.51 18.28
C TRP A 363 -39.12 37.18 18.70
N ILE A 364 -39.35 37.51 19.99
CA ILE A 364 -40.56 38.20 20.49
C ILE A 364 -40.85 39.51 19.75
N PRO A 365 -39.86 40.43 19.51
CA PRO A 365 -40.14 41.66 18.79
C PRO A 365 -40.64 41.43 17.36
N ALA A 366 -40.10 40.43 16.67
CA ALA A 366 -40.47 40.08 15.31
C ALA A 366 -41.89 39.47 15.24
N SER A 367 -42.25 38.60 16.20
CA SER A 367 -43.57 37.99 16.29
C SER A 367 -44.66 39.05 16.56
N PHE A 368 -44.42 39.99 17.47
CA PHE A 368 -45.31 41.12 17.69
C PHE A 368 -45.55 41.96 16.44
N SER A 369 -44.47 42.27 15.71
CA SER A 369 -44.55 43.02 14.46
C SER A 369 -45.37 42.28 13.39
N SER A 370 -45.33 40.96 13.39
CA SER A 370 -46.08 40.08 12.51
C SER A 370 -47.49 39.75 13.01
N ARG A 371 -47.84 40.15 14.24
CA ARG A 371 -49.07 39.80 14.95
C ARG A 371 -49.26 38.29 15.11
N ILE A 372 -48.22 37.61 15.47
CA ILE A 372 -48.19 36.17 15.76
C ILE A 372 -48.01 35.98 17.27
N ASP A 373 -48.74 35.06 17.85
CA ASP A 373 -48.55 34.64 19.24
C ASP A 373 -47.44 33.60 19.31
N LEU A 374 -46.27 33.98 19.86
CA LEU A 374 -45.09 33.10 19.95
C LEU A 374 -44.96 32.57 21.37
N GLY A 375 -45.23 31.27 21.53
CA GLY A 375 -45.17 30.56 22.81
C GLY A 375 -43.93 29.67 22.95
N PHE A 376 -43.54 29.39 24.22
CA PHE A 376 -42.52 28.41 24.55
C PHE A 376 -43.04 27.44 25.61
N GLU A 377 -42.97 26.14 25.33
CA GLU A 377 -43.32 25.06 26.26
C GLU A 377 -42.08 24.27 26.62
N GLN A 378 -41.70 24.30 27.89
CA GLN A 378 -40.53 23.59 28.38
C GLN A 378 -40.89 22.19 28.87
N ALA A 379 -40.02 21.22 28.64
CA ALA A 379 -40.06 19.91 29.29
C ALA A 379 -40.00 20.08 30.83
N GLY A 380 -40.61 19.15 31.56
CA GLY A 380 -40.60 19.18 33.01
C GLY A 380 -39.25 18.98 33.68
N GLU A 381 -38.26 18.52 32.90
CA GLU A 381 -36.90 18.23 33.36
C GLU A 381 -35.87 18.84 32.40
N PRO A 382 -34.63 19.15 32.91
CA PRO A 382 -33.55 19.64 32.06
C PRO A 382 -33.16 18.63 31.00
N ILE A 383 -32.91 19.10 29.77
CA ILE A 383 -32.53 18.27 28.63
C ILE A 383 -31.08 18.60 28.21
N SER A 384 -30.15 17.75 28.54
CA SER A 384 -28.74 17.92 28.13
C SER A 384 -28.43 17.19 26.85
N ILE A 385 -27.89 17.92 25.87
CA ILE A 385 -27.39 17.36 24.59
C ILE A 385 -25.95 17.81 24.35
N PHE A 386 -25.24 17.09 23.47
CA PHE A 386 -23.97 17.56 22.92
C PHE A 386 -24.22 18.33 21.64
N GLY A 387 -23.75 19.58 21.57
CA GLY A 387 -23.94 20.40 20.40
C GLY A 387 -23.12 21.68 20.39
N ASN A 388 -23.12 22.35 19.25
CA ASN A 388 -22.58 23.69 19.13
C ASN A 388 -23.70 24.72 19.36
N PRO A 389 -23.65 25.54 20.43
CA PRO A 389 -24.76 26.44 20.80
C PRO A 389 -25.10 27.45 19.71
N MET A 390 -24.08 27.95 18.99
CA MET A 390 -24.29 28.94 17.94
C MET A 390 -25.03 28.32 16.76
N MET A 391 -24.67 27.09 16.36
CA MET A 391 -25.34 26.39 15.25
C MET A 391 -26.76 25.97 15.61
N LEU A 392 -26.97 25.45 16.82
CA LEU A 392 -28.32 25.09 17.27
C LEU A 392 -29.25 26.31 17.44
N ARG A 393 -28.70 27.45 17.86
CA ARG A 393 -29.44 28.72 17.86
C ARG A 393 -29.81 29.15 16.44
N GLU A 394 -28.92 29.00 15.46
CA GLU A 394 -29.17 29.28 14.05
C GLU A 394 -30.24 28.35 13.46
N LEU A 395 -30.16 27.03 13.79
CA LEU A 395 -31.17 26.05 13.40
C LEU A 395 -32.54 26.46 13.89
N LEU A 396 -32.69 26.75 15.20
CA LEU A 396 -33.97 27.15 15.79
C LEU A 396 -34.46 28.49 15.25
N SER A 397 -33.56 29.46 15.05
CA SER A 397 -33.89 30.76 14.46
C SER A 397 -34.45 30.62 13.06
N ASN A 398 -33.88 29.73 12.22
CA ASN A 398 -34.41 29.49 10.88
C ASN A 398 -35.80 28.82 10.90
N LEU A 399 -36.04 27.90 11.86
CA LEU A 399 -37.37 27.30 12.05
C LEU A 399 -38.40 28.33 12.52
N ILE A 400 -38.06 29.20 13.49
CA ILE A 400 -38.95 30.26 13.99
C ILE A 400 -39.23 31.31 12.91
N ASP A 401 -38.20 31.77 12.18
CA ASP A 401 -38.38 32.73 11.06
C ASP A 401 -39.34 32.16 10.01
N ASN A 402 -39.16 30.86 9.70
CA ASN A 402 -40.03 30.17 8.75
C ASN A 402 -41.49 30.11 9.28
N ALA A 403 -41.69 29.67 10.51
CA ALA A 403 -43.01 29.60 11.14
C ALA A 403 -43.71 30.98 11.17
N ILE A 404 -43.03 32.04 11.61
CA ILE A 404 -43.59 33.41 11.66
C ILE A 404 -43.98 33.92 10.27
N ARG A 405 -43.22 33.58 9.23
CA ARG A 405 -43.49 34.05 7.85
C ARG A 405 -44.68 33.37 7.19
N TYR A 406 -44.86 32.07 7.46
CA TYR A 406 -45.93 31.29 6.82
C TYR A 406 -47.21 31.23 7.62
N THR A 407 -47.16 31.56 8.90
CA THR A 407 -48.37 31.64 9.76
C THR A 407 -49.15 32.92 9.50
N PRO A 408 -50.48 32.86 9.27
CA PRO A 408 -51.32 34.04 9.10
C PRO A 408 -51.38 34.89 10.38
N LYS A 409 -51.62 36.19 10.21
CA LYS A 409 -51.76 37.12 11.33
C LYS A 409 -52.88 36.69 12.28
N GLY A 410 -52.64 36.75 13.57
CA GLY A 410 -53.59 36.37 14.62
C GLY A 410 -53.55 34.89 14.99
N HIS A 411 -52.67 34.12 14.39
CA HIS A 411 -52.42 32.72 14.73
C HIS A 411 -51.17 32.57 15.64
N SER A 412 -50.85 31.34 16.04
CA SER A 412 -49.78 31.03 16.99
C SER A 412 -48.66 30.19 16.40
N VAL A 413 -47.49 30.37 16.97
CA VAL A 413 -46.31 29.53 16.75
C VAL A 413 -45.83 29.08 18.13
N THR A 414 -45.62 27.77 18.34
CA THR A 414 -45.19 27.23 19.63
C THR A 414 -43.88 26.47 19.45
N VAL A 415 -42.85 26.86 20.21
CA VAL A 415 -41.62 26.11 20.34
C VAL A 415 -41.73 25.21 21.57
N ARG A 416 -41.43 23.93 21.39
CA ARG A 416 -41.58 22.95 22.48
C ARG A 416 -40.30 22.11 22.60
N THR A 417 -39.89 21.84 23.84
CA THR A 417 -38.88 20.85 24.12
C THR A 417 -39.50 19.65 24.82
N VAL A 418 -39.20 18.44 24.34
CA VAL A 418 -39.80 17.21 24.87
C VAL A 418 -38.66 16.19 25.19
N LEU A 419 -38.80 15.56 26.33
CA LEU A 419 -37.88 14.50 26.77
C LEU A 419 -38.55 13.14 26.60
N ASN A 420 -37.99 12.29 25.74
CA ASN A 420 -38.39 10.89 25.64
C ASN A 420 -37.37 10.03 26.41
N LYS A 421 -37.67 9.72 27.67
CA LYS A 421 -36.80 8.93 28.57
C LYS A 421 -36.64 7.49 28.12
N GLU A 422 -37.68 6.89 27.52
CA GLU A 422 -37.65 5.47 27.12
C GLU A 422 -36.63 5.24 26.00
N GLN A 423 -36.50 6.20 25.11
CA GLN A 423 -35.61 6.12 23.95
C GLN A 423 -34.31 6.93 24.13
N ALA A 424 -34.15 7.60 25.27
CA ALA A 424 -33.04 8.54 25.50
C ALA A 424 -32.88 9.60 24.40
N LEU A 425 -34.00 10.21 23.99
CA LEU A 425 -34.07 11.22 22.95
C LEU A 425 -34.51 12.57 23.49
N ALA A 426 -33.83 13.62 23.02
CA ALA A 426 -34.21 15.00 23.21
C ALA A 426 -34.85 15.51 21.94
N ILE A 427 -36.04 16.09 22.04
CA ILE A 427 -36.84 16.52 20.89
C ILE A 427 -37.08 18.03 21.00
N LEU A 428 -36.79 18.74 19.91
CA LEU A 428 -37.12 20.15 19.71
C LEU A 428 -38.18 20.24 18.63
N GLU A 429 -39.33 20.83 18.96
CA GLU A 429 -40.45 21.03 18.03
C GLU A 429 -40.73 22.52 17.81
N VAL A 430 -40.99 22.88 16.56
CA VAL A 430 -41.55 24.17 16.21
C VAL A 430 -42.88 23.91 15.48
N GLU A 431 -43.94 24.19 16.18
CA GLU A 431 -45.34 24.07 15.71
C GLU A 431 -45.80 25.39 15.14
N ASP A 432 -46.43 25.36 13.98
CA ASP A 432 -47.10 26.49 13.36
C ASP A 432 -48.55 26.15 12.97
N ASN A 433 -49.38 27.18 12.91
CA ASN A 433 -50.76 27.13 12.44
C ASN A 433 -50.89 27.79 11.06
N GLY A 434 -49.93 27.49 10.19
CA GLY A 434 -49.89 27.96 8.81
C GLY A 434 -50.64 27.06 7.83
N PRO A 435 -50.39 27.20 6.53
CA PRO A 435 -51.07 26.41 5.48
C PRO A 435 -50.64 24.94 5.45
N GLY A 436 -49.67 24.55 6.30
CA GLY A 436 -49.10 23.20 6.30
C GLY A 436 -48.25 22.90 5.07
N ILE A 437 -47.69 21.70 5.04
CA ILE A 437 -46.82 21.20 3.95
C ILE A 437 -47.33 19.84 3.48
N LEU A 438 -47.67 19.76 2.18
CA LEU A 438 -48.13 18.52 1.57
C LEU A 438 -47.07 17.40 1.74
N PRO A 439 -47.47 16.16 1.97
CA PRO A 439 -46.53 15.04 2.14
C PRO A 439 -45.53 14.89 0.97
N SER A 440 -45.96 15.16 -0.27
CA SER A 440 -45.10 15.13 -1.46
C SER A 440 -44.01 16.19 -1.47
N GLU A 441 -44.18 17.28 -0.74
CA GLU A 441 -43.26 18.43 -0.71
C GLU A 441 -42.28 18.36 0.48
N ARG A 442 -42.54 17.51 1.51
CA ARG A 442 -41.81 17.49 2.78
C ARG A 442 -40.34 17.18 2.64
N GLU A 443 -39.93 16.36 1.67
CA GLU A 443 -38.51 16.11 1.39
C GLU A 443 -37.87 17.25 0.59
N HIS A 444 -38.62 17.83 -0.36
CA HIS A 444 -38.11 18.87 -1.25
C HIS A 444 -37.92 20.23 -0.56
N VAL A 445 -38.71 20.55 0.47
CA VAL A 445 -38.57 21.84 1.19
C VAL A 445 -37.22 22.01 1.89
N PHE A 446 -36.47 20.93 2.09
CA PHE A 446 -35.11 20.97 2.59
C PHE A 446 -34.03 21.10 1.51
N GLU A 447 -34.42 21.06 0.23
CA GLU A 447 -33.50 21.34 -0.87
C GLU A 447 -33.15 22.83 -0.92
N ARG A 448 -31.95 23.14 -1.36
CA ARG A 448 -31.46 24.53 -1.45
C ARG A 448 -32.26 25.30 -2.48
N PHE A 449 -32.63 26.51 -2.11
CA PHE A 449 -33.43 27.43 -2.95
C PHE A 449 -34.82 26.90 -3.35
N TYR A 450 -35.23 25.75 -2.82
CA TYR A 450 -36.56 25.22 -3.09
C TYR A 450 -37.65 26.05 -2.41
N ARG A 451 -38.77 26.26 -3.12
CA ARG A 451 -39.93 26.96 -2.63
C ARG A 451 -41.19 26.35 -3.23
N ILE A 452 -42.20 26.15 -2.40
CA ILE A 452 -43.50 25.66 -2.86
C ILE A 452 -44.12 26.71 -3.79
N LEU A 453 -44.53 26.28 -5.00
CA LEU A 453 -45.12 27.14 -6.02
C LEU A 453 -46.44 27.73 -5.51
N GLY A 454 -46.63 29.04 -5.67
CA GLY A 454 -47.85 29.74 -5.22
C GLY A 454 -47.76 30.37 -3.83
N SER A 455 -46.66 30.19 -3.09
CA SER A 455 -46.43 30.92 -1.85
C SER A 455 -46.02 32.37 -2.15
N ASN A 456 -46.85 33.34 -1.75
CA ASN A 456 -46.54 34.78 -1.91
C ASN A 456 -45.56 35.32 -0.86
N VAL A 457 -44.96 34.44 -0.05
CA VAL A 457 -44.06 34.82 1.04
C VAL A 457 -42.64 34.99 0.48
N GLN A 458 -42.02 36.15 0.67
CA GLN A 458 -40.64 36.39 0.24
C GLN A 458 -39.67 35.60 1.10
N GLY A 459 -38.76 34.79 0.47
CA GLY A 459 -37.75 34.02 1.15
C GLY A 459 -36.64 33.53 0.21
N SER A 460 -35.46 33.23 0.73
CA SER A 460 -34.29 32.75 -0.02
C SER A 460 -34.38 31.27 -0.43
N GLY A 461 -35.19 30.47 0.27
CA GLY A 461 -35.22 29.02 0.13
C GLY A 461 -33.99 28.33 0.73
N LEU A 462 -33.21 29.02 1.58
CA LEU A 462 -32.00 28.46 2.22
C LEU A 462 -32.24 28.06 3.68
N GLY A 463 -33.22 28.62 4.37
CA GLY A 463 -33.40 28.39 5.82
C GLY A 463 -33.53 26.92 6.21
N LEU A 464 -34.41 26.17 5.54
CA LEU A 464 -34.64 24.76 5.84
C LEU A 464 -33.46 23.88 5.39
N SER A 465 -32.72 24.24 4.34
CA SER A 465 -31.48 23.52 3.97
C SER A 465 -30.36 23.71 5.00
N ILE A 466 -30.27 24.90 5.62
CA ILE A 466 -29.36 25.16 6.75
C ILE A 466 -29.76 24.32 7.96
N VAL A 467 -31.05 24.22 8.26
CA VAL A 467 -31.59 23.40 9.36
C VAL A 467 -31.20 21.93 9.17
N ARG A 468 -31.39 21.37 7.97
CA ARG A 468 -31.00 19.98 7.64
C ARG A 468 -29.51 19.76 7.83
N GLU A 469 -28.68 20.67 7.34
CA GLU A 469 -27.24 20.59 7.42
C GLU A 469 -26.73 20.61 8.88
N ILE A 470 -27.29 21.56 9.68
CA ILE A 470 -26.93 21.63 11.12
C ILE A 470 -27.42 20.39 11.86
N ALA A 471 -28.61 19.88 11.57
CA ALA A 471 -29.13 18.66 12.18
C ALA A 471 -28.20 17.46 11.87
N GLN A 472 -27.78 17.30 10.63
CA GLN A 472 -26.85 16.23 10.21
C GLN A 472 -25.50 16.31 10.94
N GLN A 473 -24.96 17.51 11.14
CA GLN A 473 -23.70 17.69 11.87
C GLN A 473 -23.80 17.36 13.36
N HIS A 474 -25.03 17.42 13.91
CA HIS A 474 -25.31 17.04 15.30
C HIS A 474 -25.85 15.60 15.42
N ASP A 475 -25.74 14.79 14.37
CA ASP A 475 -26.30 13.41 14.31
C ASP A 475 -27.80 13.39 14.70
N ALA A 476 -28.51 14.49 14.43
CA ALA A 476 -29.92 14.67 14.71
C ALA A 476 -30.77 14.38 13.48
N GLN A 477 -31.97 13.89 13.72
CA GLN A 477 -32.99 13.68 12.66
C GLN A 477 -33.97 14.83 12.62
N ILE A 478 -34.31 15.29 11.41
CA ILE A 478 -35.36 16.28 11.21
C ILE A 478 -36.49 15.68 10.39
N GLU A 479 -37.72 15.91 10.85
CA GLU A 479 -38.94 15.49 10.14
C GLU A 479 -40.01 16.55 10.22
N ILE A 480 -40.97 16.50 9.29
CA ILE A 480 -42.17 17.35 9.28
C ILE A 480 -43.35 16.43 9.52
N VAL A 481 -44.12 16.73 10.60
CA VAL A 481 -45.31 15.98 10.95
C VAL A 481 -46.54 16.89 10.88
N ASP A 482 -47.70 16.28 10.69
CA ASP A 482 -48.96 17.02 10.74
C ASP A 482 -49.20 17.57 12.15
N ASN A 483 -49.82 18.77 12.24
CA ASN A 483 -50.18 19.34 13.53
C ASN A 483 -51.46 18.66 14.06
N PRO A 484 -51.39 17.81 15.10
CA PRO A 484 -52.54 17.13 15.64
C PRO A 484 -53.44 18.06 16.52
N TYR A 485 -52.89 19.20 16.91
CA TYR A 485 -53.56 20.14 17.82
C TYR A 485 -54.41 21.16 17.11
N HIS A 486 -54.28 21.28 15.78
CA HIS A 486 -55.02 22.24 14.98
C HIS A 486 -55.80 21.53 13.86
N GLN A 487 -57.14 21.74 13.86
CA GLN A 487 -58.06 21.05 12.94
C GLN A 487 -58.67 21.97 11.90
N ASP A 488 -58.09 23.13 11.62
CA ASP A 488 -58.57 24.00 10.57
C ASP A 488 -58.18 23.46 9.19
N ALA A 489 -59.17 23.17 8.35
CA ALA A 489 -58.94 22.63 7.00
C ALA A 489 -58.19 23.60 6.06
N HIS A 490 -58.21 24.91 6.34
CA HIS A 490 -57.54 25.93 5.52
C HIS A 490 -56.10 26.19 6.03
N TYR A 491 -55.86 25.97 7.31
CA TYR A 491 -54.57 26.20 7.97
C TYR A 491 -54.25 25.03 8.88
N PRO A 492 -53.98 23.84 8.30
CA PRO A 492 -53.76 22.65 9.11
C PRO A 492 -52.50 22.73 9.96
N GLY A 493 -51.58 23.65 9.63
CA GLY A 493 -50.30 23.79 10.32
C GLY A 493 -49.35 22.63 10.06
N CYS A 494 -48.15 22.72 10.62
CA CYS A 494 -47.21 21.62 10.67
C CYS A 494 -46.29 21.73 11.89
N ILE A 495 -45.63 20.62 12.21
CA ILE A 495 -44.60 20.58 13.26
C ILE A 495 -43.29 20.18 12.61
N PHE A 496 -42.28 21.03 12.74
CA PHE A 496 -40.91 20.67 12.49
C PHE A 496 -40.30 20.04 13.75
N ARG A 497 -39.94 18.78 13.68
CA ARG A 497 -39.41 18.02 14.80
C ARG A 497 -37.95 17.68 14.55
N VAL A 498 -37.07 18.10 15.49
CA VAL A 498 -35.64 17.77 15.48
C VAL A 498 -35.36 16.89 16.67
N THR A 499 -34.84 15.69 16.40
CA THR A 499 -34.58 14.65 17.41
C THR A 499 -33.10 14.48 17.60
N PHE A 500 -32.61 14.71 18.82
CA PHE A 500 -31.21 14.55 19.24
C PHE A 500 -31.06 13.32 20.13
N LYS A 501 -29.90 12.69 20.09
CA LYS A 501 -29.49 11.69 21.09
C LYS A 501 -29.10 12.42 22.38
N MET A 502 -29.58 11.93 23.52
CA MET A 502 -29.22 12.51 24.82
C MET A 502 -27.75 12.22 25.15
N ASN A 503 -27.19 13.13 25.96
CA ASN A 503 -25.89 12.89 26.58
C ASN A 503 -25.99 11.80 27.66
N PRO A 504 -25.40 10.60 27.50
CA PRO A 504 -25.50 9.53 28.48
C PRO A 504 -24.80 9.85 29.84
N HIS A 505 -23.98 10.89 29.89
CA HIS A 505 -23.24 11.27 31.11
C HIS A 505 -23.91 12.36 31.97
N ALA A 506 -25.02 12.95 31.53
CA ALA A 506 -25.69 13.99 32.28
C ALA A 506 -26.48 13.42 33.51
N SER A 507 -26.89 12.15 33.46
CA SER A 507 -27.65 11.51 34.54
C SER A 507 -26.82 11.06 35.75
N LEU A 508 -25.49 11.13 35.68
CA LEU A 508 -24.60 10.67 36.75
C LEU A 508 -24.10 11.80 37.70
N MET A 509 -24.40 13.06 37.39
CA MET A 509 -23.98 14.18 38.27
C MET A 509 -25.04 14.61 39.29
N ASP A 510 -26.31 14.24 39.13
CA ASP A 510 -27.38 14.59 40.06
C ASP A 510 -27.50 13.63 41.26
N ASP A 511 -26.81 12.49 41.26
CA ASP A 511 -26.80 11.52 42.38
C ASP A 511 -25.64 11.73 43.38
N ILE A 512 -24.87 12.82 43.30
CA ILE A 512 -23.73 13.11 44.17
C ILE A 512 -23.87 14.52 44.85
N THR A 513 -25.08 15.01 45.06
CA THR A 513 -25.24 16.19 45.96
C THR A 513 -26.28 15.94 47.03
#